data_4589b7e421adca62b27c56bbfda2c173
#
_entry.id   4589b7e421adca62b27c56bbfda2c173
#
_cell.length_a   1.000
_cell.length_b   1.000
_cell.length_c   1.000
_cell.angle_alpha   90.00
_cell.angle_beta   90.00
_cell.angle_gamma   90.00
#
_symmetry.space_group_name_H-M   'P 1'
#
loop_
_entity.id
_entity.type
_entity.pdbx_description
1 polymer ?
#
loop_
_entity_poly.entity_id
_entity_poly.type
_entity_poly.pdbx_seq_one_letter_code
_entity_poly.pdbx_strand_id
1 'polypeptide(L)'
;MPDTLESPHLGDRGAAISVRHLVKEFSLGGGMFSGTRRQVVSAVADISFDVARGSTLGLVGESGCGKSTTARCILRLLEATSGQVIFRKLIDGSYLTEEIDILSVSEVELRELRSDLQIVFQDPVSSFNPRMTVGAAVAEQLIVNSDMSRSQRDERVRELLDLVGLEAGHARRYPHEFSGGQRQRIGVARALALHPSFVICDEPVSALDVSIQAQVLNLLVELQDELNLTFLFISHDLAVIRQVCDEVAVMYLGKIVEQSSVDLLFDEPVHPYTQALLSAAPVANPGRQRSRTRILLEGDVPSPIDPPSGCRFRSRCTVGRDEAICREVEPVLKTIRAGHLAACHFPQTRVVI
;
A
#
# COMPACT_ATOMS: atom_id res chain seq x y z
N MET A 1 1.47 -15.71 -25.75
CA MET A 1 0.16 -15.51 -25.10
C MET A 1 0.45 -14.84 -23.78
N PRO A 2 -0.06 -13.66 -23.45
CA PRO A 2 0.16 -13.06 -22.16
C PRO A 2 -0.57 -13.88 -21.09
N ASP A 3 0.18 -14.41 -20.11
CA ASP A 3 -0.37 -14.99 -18.90
C ASP A 3 -1.12 -13.88 -18.14
N THR A 4 -2.42 -13.85 -18.29
CA THR A 4 -3.30 -13.12 -17.41
C THR A 4 -3.30 -13.84 -16.06
N LEU A 5 -2.48 -13.35 -15.12
CA LEU A 5 -2.68 -13.65 -13.71
C LEU A 5 -4.01 -12.97 -13.30
N GLU A 6 -5.13 -13.62 -13.60
CA GLU A 6 -6.43 -13.21 -13.06
C GLU A 6 -6.38 -13.40 -11.56
N SER A 7 -6.46 -12.30 -10.82
CA SER A 7 -6.65 -12.33 -9.37
C SER A 7 -7.97 -13.06 -9.08
N PRO A 8 -7.96 -14.18 -8.37
CA PRO A 8 -9.13 -15.07 -8.23
C PRO A 8 -10.28 -14.48 -7.41
N HIS A 9 -10.19 -13.24 -6.95
CA HIS A 9 -11.14 -12.60 -6.04
C HIS A 9 -11.81 -11.34 -6.59
N LEU A 10 -11.54 -10.99 -7.84
CA LEU A 10 -12.18 -9.84 -8.50
C LEU A 10 -13.68 -10.07 -8.74
N GLY A 11 -14.50 -10.43 -7.80
CA GLY A 11 -15.93 -10.62 -7.99
C GLY A 11 -16.53 -9.76 -9.13
N ASP A 12 -17.82 -9.63 -9.29
CA ASP A 12 -18.48 -8.84 -10.35
C ASP A 12 -18.03 -7.37 -10.49
N ARG A 13 -17.22 -6.85 -9.55
CA ARG A 13 -16.83 -5.44 -9.48
C ARG A 13 -15.63 -5.04 -10.39
N GLY A 14 -14.85 -5.99 -10.87
CA GLY A 14 -13.64 -5.72 -11.66
C GLY A 14 -12.53 -5.00 -10.89
N ALA A 15 -11.32 -4.90 -11.46
CA ALA A 15 -10.19 -4.18 -10.86
C ALA A 15 -10.33 -2.66 -11.08
N ALA A 16 -10.07 -1.85 -10.05
CA ALA A 16 -9.88 -0.41 -10.19
C ALA A 16 -8.45 -0.07 -10.63
N ILE A 17 -7.46 -0.76 -10.05
CA ILE A 17 -6.04 -0.65 -10.42
C ILE A 17 -5.49 -2.05 -10.71
N SER A 18 -4.72 -2.15 -11.80
CA SER A 18 -3.93 -3.34 -12.13
C SER A 18 -2.46 -2.96 -12.26
N VAL A 19 -1.61 -3.54 -11.45
CA VAL A 19 -0.15 -3.39 -11.53
C VAL A 19 0.40 -4.63 -12.26
N ARG A 20 1.24 -4.42 -13.28
CA ARG A 20 1.80 -5.49 -14.11
C ARG A 20 3.30 -5.30 -14.26
N HIS A 21 4.06 -6.30 -13.83
CA HIS A 21 5.52 -6.38 -13.97
C HIS A 21 6.24 -5.11 -13.52
N LEU A 22 5.76 -4.48 -12.42
CA LEU A 22 6.31 -3.23 -11.94
C LEU A 22 7.72 -3.44 -11.38
N VAL A 23 8.67 -2.65 -11.90
CA VAL A 23 10.07 -2.65 -11.46
C VAL A 23 10.48 -1.23 -11.10
N LYS A 24 11.18 -1.09 -9.98
CA LYS A 24 11.89 0.14 -9.62
C LYS A 24 13.29 -0.16 -9.10
N GLU A 25 14.24 0.34 -9.84
CA GLU A 25 15.66 0.27 -9.49
C GLU A 25 16.24 1.68 -9.24
N PHE A 26 17.11 1.78 -8.25
CA PHE A 26 17.88 2.99 -7.99
C PHE A 26 19.36 2.72 -8.23
N SER A 27 20.00 3.58 -9.02
CA SER A 27 21.45 3.53 -9.23
C SER A 27 22.17 4.31 -8.12
N LEU A 28 23.04 3.62 -7.41
CA LEU A 28 23.90 4.20 -6.39
C LEU A 28 25.33 4.32 -6.91
N GLY A 29 25.90 5.52 -6.86
CA GLY A 29 27.28 5.78 -7.28
C GLY A 29 27.43 5.79 -8.81
N GLY A 30 28.49 6.44 -9.29
CA GLY A 30 28.77 6.57 -10.72
C GLY A 30 28.91 8.03 -11.13
N GLY A 31 29.64 8.81 -10.35
CA GLY A 31 30.21 10.07 -10.87
C GLY A 31 31.19 9.70 -12.00
N MET A 32 31.21 10.50 -13.07
CA MET A 32 32.00 10.30 -14.30
C MET A 32 33.52 10.13 -14.05
N PHE A 33 33.98 10.19 -12.78
CA PHE A 33 35.38 10.08 -12.36
C PHE A 33 35.64 9.06 -11.24
N SER A 34 34.61 8.35 -10.73
CA SER A 34 34.84 7.31 -9.73
C SER A 34 34.82 5.94 -10.40
N GLY A 35 35.98 5.26 -10.45
CA GLY A 35 36.11 3.88 -10.95
C GLY A 35 35.34 2.83 -10.10
N THR A 36 34.37 3.24 -9.29
CA THR A 36 33.53 2.36 -8.50
C THR A 36 32.40 1.78 -9.34
N ARG A 37 32.23 0.47 -9.26
CA ARG A 37 31.16 -0.28 -9.94
C ARG A 37 29.80 0.30 -9.53
N ARG A 38 28.99 0.64 -10.54
CA ARG A 38 27.61 1.14 -10.35
C ARG A 38 26.82 0.07 -9.59
N GLN A 39 26.36 0.40 -8.38
CA GLN A 39 25.48 -0.47 -7.61
C GLN A 39 24.04 -0.15 -7.93
N VAL A 40 23.19 -1.16 -7.98
CA VAL A 40 21.75 -1.04 -8.24
C VAL A 40 20.99 -1.57 -7.05
N VAL A 41 20.08 -0.75 -6.51
CA VAL A 41 19.13 -1.15 -5.48
C VAL A 41 17.82 -1.57 -6.15
N SER A 42 17.47 -2.84 -6.09
CA SER A 42 16.22 -3.37 -6.59
C SER A 42 15.11 -3.19 -5.53
N ALA A 43 14.49 -2.01 -5.51
CA ALA A 43 13.48 -1.67 -4.51
C ALA A 43 12.12 -2.32 -4.79
N VAL A 44 11.74 -2.42 -6.06
CA VAL A 44 10.56 -3.17 -6.55
C VAL A 44 11.05 -4.05 -7.68
N ALA A 45 10.78 -5.34 -7.62
CA ALA A 45 11.40 -6.33 -8.45
C ALA A 45 10.37 -7.22 -9.13
N ASP A 46 9.75 -6.71 -10.18
CA ASP A 46 8.77 -7.44 -10.97
C ASP A 46 7.58 -7.92 -10.12
N ILE A 47 6.72 -6.98 -9.70
CA ILE A 47 5.50 -7.29 -8.96
C ILE A 47 4.26 -7.07 -9.84
N SER A 48 3.26 -7.94 -9.64
CA SER A 48 1.96 -7.85 -10.29
C SER A 48 0.85 -8.13 -9.29
N PHE A 49 -0.19 -7.31 -9.28
CA PHE A 49 -1.39 -7.49 -8.46
C PHE A 49 -2.53 -6.62 -8.96
N ASP A 50 -3.73 -6.92 -8.52
CA ASP A 50 -4.93 -6.14 -8.78
C ASP A 50 -5.51 -5.61 -7.48
N VAL A 51 -6.18 -4.44 -7.54
CA VAL A 51 -7.00 -3.91 -6.46
C VAL A 51 -8.43 -3.85 -6.96
N ALA A 52 -9.32 -4.65 -6.36
CA ALA A 52 -10.73 -4.69 -6.74
C ALA A 52 -11.41 -3.36 -6.39
N ARG A 53 -12.37 -2.93 -7.22
CA ARG A 53 -13.10 -1.68 -6.99
C ARG A 53 -13.92 -1.73 -5.70
N GLY A 54 -13.85 -0.67 -4.90
CA GLY A 54 -14.55 -0.58 -3.62
C GLY A 54 -14.02 -1.57 -2.56
N SER A 55 -12.81 -2.11 -2.75
CA SER A 55 -12.15 -2.97 -1.76
C SER A 55 -10.85 -2.37 -1.25
N THR A 56 -10.31 -2.96 -0.19
CA THR A 56 -9.01 -2.62 0.38
C THR A 56 -8.02 -3.76 0.18
N LEU A 57 -6.96 -3.51 -0.61
CA LEU A 57 -5.79 -4.39 -0.67
C LEU A 57 -4.74 -3.92 0.33
N GLY A 58 -4.36 -4.78 1.27
CA GLY A 58 -3.23 -4.56 2.18
C GLY A 58 -1.90 -4.92 1.53
N LEU A 59 -0.90 -4.04 1.59
CA LEU A 59 0.47 -4.35 1.20
C LEU A 59 1.35 -4.35 2.45
N VAL A 60 1.81 -5.52 2.87
CA VAL A 60 2.53 -5.73 4.14
C VAL A 60 3.94 -6.26 3.94
N GLY A 61 4.80 -6.05 4.92
CA GLY A 61 6.17 -6.56 4.95
C GLY A 61 7.07 -5.73 5.84
N GLU A 62 8.29 -6.20 6.07
CA GLU A 62 9.30 -5.51 6.90
C GLU A 62 9.61 -4.12 6.34
N SER A 63 10.12 -3.21 7.21
CA SER A 63 10.57 -1.88 6.77
C SER A 63 11.65 -2.00 5.69
N GLY A 64 11.58 -1.15 4.67
CA GLY A 64 12.53 -1.15 3.56
C GLY A 64 12.29 -2.24 2.50
N CYS A 65 11.23 -3.06 2.57
CA CYS A 65 10.97 -4.10 1.55
C CYS A 65 10.41 -3.57 0.22
N GLY A 66 10.12 -2.24 0.10
CA GLY A 66 9.68 -1.62 -1.16
C GLY A 66 8.24 -1.10 -1.19
N LYS A 67 7.44 -1.22 -0.12
CA LYS A 67 6.01 -0.84 -0.08
C LYS A 67 5.74 0.61 -0.49
N SER A 68 6.34 1.57 0.20
CA SER A 68 6.16 3.01 -0.12
C SER A 68 6.75 3.39 -1.48
N THR A 69 7.79 2.67 -1.94
CA THR A 69 8.31 2.82 -3.30
C THR A 69 7.28 2.38 -4.33
N THR A 70 6.62 1.23 -4.11
CA THR A 70 5.52 0.74 -4.94
C THR A 70 4.39 1.76 -5.02
N ALA A 71 3.92 2.29 -3.87
CA ALA A 71 2.90 3.32 -3.81
C ALA A 71 3.24 4.56 -4.65
N ARG A 72 4.47 5.05 -4.51
CA ARG A 72 4.93 6.23 -5.25
C ARG A 72 5.07 5.98 -6.74
N CYS A 73 5.43 4.76 -7.15
CA CYS A 73 5.46 4.38 -8.56
C CYS A 73 4.04 4.29 -9.14
N ILE A 74 3.07 3.72 -8.42
CA ILE A 74 1.67 3.62 -8.86
C ILE A 74 1.08 5.01 -9.14
N LEU A 75 1.33 5.97 -8.26
CA LEU A 75 0.87 7.37 -8.46
C LEU A 75 1.80 8.19 -9.36
N ARG A 76 2.83 7.57 -9.94
CA ARG A 76 3.86 8.28 -10.73
C ARG A 76 4.42 9.52 -10.01
N LEU A 77 4.54 9.45 -8.68
CA LEU A 77 5.34 10.38 -7.87
C LEU A 77 6.83 10.02 -7.94
N LEU A 78 7.12 8.81 -8.38
CA LEU A 78 8.42 8.27 -8.65
C LEU A 78 8.33 7.47 -9.95
N GLU A 79 9.17 7.78 -10.92
CA GLU A 79 9.20 7.04 -12.19
C GLU A 79 9.58 5.58 -11.96
N ALA A 80 8.78 4.66 -12.49
CA ALA A 80 9.11 3.25 -12.54
C ALA A 80 10.27 2.99 -13.52
N THR A 81 11.04 1.93 -13.29
CA THR A 81 12.06 1.50 -14.26
C THR A 81 11.43 0.78 -15.45
N SER A 82 10.39 -0.03 -15.18
CA SER A 82 9.55 -0.69 -16.18
C SER A 82 8.25 -1.18 -15.56
N GLY A 83 7.35 -1.71 -16.39
CA GLY A 83 6.06 -2.24 -15.99
C GLY A 83 4.91 -1.36 -16.46
N GLN A 84 3.71 -1.67 -15.99
CA GLN A 84 2.48 -0.95 -16.30
C GLN A 84 1.63 -0.78 -15.04
N VAL A 85 0.88 0.32 -14.97
CA VAL A 85 -0.13 0.57 -13.93
C VAL A 85 -1.41 1.02 -14.63
N ILE A 86 -2.36 0.11 -14.75
CA ILE A 86 -3.61 0.33 -15.45
C ILE A 86 -4.66 0.81 -14.44
N PHE A 87 -5.11 2.04 -14.58
CA PHE A 87 -6.26 2.58 -13.86
C PHE A 87 -7.51 2.46 -14.71
N ARG A 88 -8.60 1.97 -14.13
CA ARG A 88 -9.90 1.87 -14.79
C ARG A 88 -10.82 2.96 -14.27
N LYS A 89 -10.88 4.06 -15.02
CA LYS A 89 -11.74 5.19 -14.72
C LYS A 89 -13.18 4.88 -15.12
N LEU A 90 -14.15 5.17 -14.24
CA LEU A 90 -15.57 5.07 -14.56
C LEU A 90 -15.98 6.23 -15.49
N ILE A 91 -16.73 5.91 -16.55
CA ILE A 91 -17.26 6.91 -17.48
C ILE A 91 -18.69 7.26 -17.04
N ASP A 92 -18.92 8.52 -16.66
CA ASP A 92 -20.22 9.12 -16.35
C ASP A 92 -21.19 8.24 -15.50
N GLY A 93 -20.68 7.64 -14.43
CA GLY A 93 -21.48 6.82 -13.51
C GLY A 93 -22.00 5.51 -14.13
N SER A 94 -21.53 5.15 -15.33
CA SER A 94 -21.82 3.89 -15.99
C SER A 94 -20.92 2.77 -15.48
N TYR A 95 -21.26 1.50 -15.81
CA TYR A 95 -20.36 0.36 -15.59
C TYR A 95 -19.22 0.28 -16.60
N LEU A 96 -19.19 1.22 -17.57
CA LEU A 96 -18.13 1.32 -18.57
C LEU A 96 -16.88 1.94 -17.93
N THR A 97 -15.73 1.36 -18.20
CA THR A 97 -14.46 1.86 -17.73
C THR A 97 -13.54 2.19 -18.89
N GLU A 98 -12.77 3.26 -18.75
CA GLU A 98 -11.64 3.57 -19.61
C GLU A 98 -10.37 3.02 -18.94
N GLU A 99 -9.59 2.24 -19.69
CA GLU A 99 -8.30 1.73 -19.20
C GLU A 99 -7.19 2.71 -19.57
N ILE A 100 -6.50 3.21 -18.55
CA ILE A 100 -5.45 4.22 -18.70
C ILE A 100 -4.18 3.69 -18.02
N ASP A 101 -3.09 3.55 -18.78
CA ASP A 101 -1.78 3.24 -18.20
C ASP A 101 -1.13 4.51 -17.64
N ILE A 102 -1.17 4.67 -16.31
CA ILE A 102 -0.66 5.84 -15.59
C ILE A 102 0.82 6.12 -15.92
N LEU A 103 1.61 5.08 -16.21
CA LEU A 103 3.04 5.23 -16.46
C LEU A 103 3.32 5.80 -17.85
N SER A 104 2.39 5.69 -18.80
CA SER A 104 2.58 6.08 -20.21
C SER A 104 1.88 7.38 -20.60
N VAL A 105 0.90 7.87 -19.83
CA VAL A 105 0.17 9.11 -20.14
C VAL A 105 1.06 10.35 -20.09
N SER A 106 0.65 11.40 -20.80
CA SER A 106 1.31 12.71 -20.74
C SER A 106 1.17 13.37 -19.36
N GLU A 107 2.00 14.38 -19.06
CA GLU A 107 1.89 15.14 -17.81
C GLU A 107 0.57 15.89 -17.66
N VAL A 108 -0.08 16.26 -18.78
CA VAL A 108 -1.40 16.94 -18.79
C VAL A 108 -2.47 15.94 -18.36
N GLU A 109 -2.53 14.77 -18.98
CA GLU A 109 -3.47 13.69 -18.63
C GLU A 109 -3.23 13.19 -17.19
N LEU A 110 -1.97 13.05 -16.77
CA LEU A 110 -1.64 12.68 -15.41
C LEU A 110 -2.18 13.69 -14.39
N ARG A 111 -2.15 14.98 -14.69
CA ARG A 111 -2.72 16.02 -13.82
C ARG A 111 -4.22 15.86 -13.65
N GLU A 112 -4.93 15.51 -14.71
CA GLU A 112 -6.37 15.21 -14.65
C GLU A 112 -6.65 13.96 -13.83
N LEU A 113 -5.84 12.90 -13.99
CA LEU A 113 -5.96 11.67 -13.22
C LEU A 113 -5.67 11.85 -11.71
N ARG A 114 -4.92 12.86 -11.32
CA ARG A 114 -4.63 13.14 -9.91
C ARG A 114 -5.88 13.51 -9.10
N SER A 115 -6.98 13.92 -9.75
CA SER A 115 -8.26 14.05 -9.05
C SER A 115 -8.80 12.72 -8.54
N ASP A 116 -8.63 11.66 -9.32
CA ASP A 116 -9.10 10.31 -9.02
C ASP A 116 -8.12 9.52 -8.14
N LEU A 117 -6.82 9.87 -8.17
CA LEU A 117 -5.72 9.12 -7.56
C LEU A 117 -5.06 9.95 -6.44
N GLN A 118 -5.30 9.59 -5.19
CA GLN A 118 -4.82 10.34 -4.04
C GLN A 118 -4.01 9.50 -3.06
N ILE A 119 -3.30 10.17 -2.14
CA ILE A 119 -2.48 9.52 -1.12
C ILE A 119 -2.65 10.18 0.25
N VAL A 120 -2.77 9.35 1.27
CA VAL A 120 -2.62 9.71 2.68
C VAL A 120 -1.22 9.29 3.12
N PHE A 121 -0.38 10.24 3.50
CA PHE A 121 1.03 10.01 3.84
C PHE A 121 1.22 9.51 5.27
N GLN A 122 2.31 8.80 5.51
CA GLN A 122 2.75 8.24 6.78
C GLN A 122 2.93 9.31 7.88
N ASP A 123 3.53 10.45 7.54
CA ASP A 123 3.75 11.54 8.48
C ASP A 123 2.93 12.76 8.08
N PRO A 124 1.80 12.98 8.77
CA PRO A 124 0.97 14.15 8.49
C PRO A 124 1.69 15.46 8.84
N VAL A 125 2.67 15.44 9.76
CA VAL A 125 3.36 16.66 10.18
C VAL A 125 4.25 17.19 9.04
N SER A 126 5.03 16.32 8.43
CA SER A 126 5.89 16.69 7.31
C SER A 126 5.13 16.97 6.02
N SER A 127 3.88 16.49 5.92
CA SER A 127 3.04 16.65 4.73
C SER A 127 2.31 17.99 4.65
N PHE A 128 2.32 18.79 5.73
CA PHE A 128 1.71 20.11 5.78
C PHE A 128 2.75 21.22 5.82
N ASN A 129 2.48 22.29 5.08
CA ASN A 129 3.23 23.54 5.28
C ASN A 129 2.82 24.16 6.62
N PRO A 130 3.73 24.28 7.62
CA PRO A 130 3.37 24.77 8.95
C PRO A 130 2.94 26.25 8.98
N ARG A 131 3.14 26.98 7.88
CA ARG A 131 2.74 28.38 7.72
C ARG A 131 1.34 28.54 7.13
N MET A 132 0.71 27.46 6.69
CA MET A 132 -0.65 27.47 6.16
C MET A 132 -1.64 27.06 7.24
N THR A 133 -2.84 27.65 7.21
CA THR A 133 -3.95 27.17 8.02
C THR A 133 -4.46 25.81 7.48
N VAL A 134 -5.13 25.05 8.32
CA VAL A 134 -5.74 23.76 7.92
C VAL A 134 -6.67 23.92 6.72
N GLY A 135 -7.54 24.94 6.74
CA GLY A 135 -8.44 25.21 5.62
C GLY A 135 -7.71 25.52 4.32
N ALA A 136 -6.60 26.28 4.40
CA ALA A 136 -5.79 26.56 3.21
C ALA A 136 -5.07 25.31 2.69
N ALA A 137 -4.58 24.44 3.58
CA ALA A 137 -3.92 23.19 3.20
C ALA A 137 -4.87 22.17 2.56
N VAL A 138 -6.12 22.08 3.01
CA VAL A 138 -7.16 21.25 2.38
C VAL A 138 -7.63 21.86 1.06
N ALA A 139 -7.80 23.20 1.01
CA ALA A 139 -8.24 23.91 -0.20
C ALA A 139 -7.18 23.92 -1.32
N GLU A 140 -5.90 23.66 -1.03
CA GLU A 140 -4.82 23.72 -2.01
C GLU A 140 -5.10 22.82 -3.23
N GLN A 141 -5.58 21.61 -2.99
CA GLN A 141 -5.97 20.67 -4.05
C GLN A 141 -7.11 21.21 -4.92
N LEU A 142 -8.09 21.86 -4.27
CA LEU A 142 -9.24 22.47 -4.99
C LEU A 142 -8.81 23.69 -5.81
N ILE A 143 -7.83 24.47 -5.33
CA ILE A 143 -7.31 25.64 -6.04
C ILE A 143 -6.59 25.23 -7.33
N VAL A 144 -5.84 24.14 -7.28
CA VAL A 144 -4.99 23.71 -8.40
C VAL A 144 -5.76 22.89 -9.44
N ASN A 145 -6.76 22.11 -8.98
CA ASN A 145 -7.38 21.07 -9.81
C ASN A 145 -8.90 21.27 -10.03
N SER A 146 -9.47 22.42 -9.68
CA SER A 146 -10.89 22.70 -9.92
C SER A 146 -11.14 24.17 -10.25
N ASP A 147 -12.25 24.44 -10.94
CA ASP A 147 -12.73 25.78 -11.27
C ASP A 147 -13.65 26.39 -10.19
N MET A 148 -13.64 25.82 -8.97
CA MET A 148 -14.49 26.28 -7.87
C MET A 148 -14.17 27.73 -7.48
N SER A 149 -15.20 28.54 -7.27
CA SER A 149 -15.07 29.87 -6.65
C SER A 149 -14.56 29.75 -5.21
N ARG A 150 -14.07 30.86 -4.67
CA ARG A 150 -13.60 30.88 -3.28
C ARG A 150 -14.69 30.41 -2.29
N SER A 151 -15.94 30.86 -2.46
CA SER A 151 -17.06 30.48 -1.60
C SER A 151 -17.31 28.98 -1.65
N GLN A 152 -17.31 28.38 -2.84
CA GLN A 152 -17.49 26.94 -3.02
C GLN A 152 -16.36 26.14 -2.39
N ARG A 153 -15.10 26.59 -2.52
CA ARG A 153 -13.96 25.96 -1.85
C ARG A 153 -14.06 26.03 -0.32
N ASP A 154 -14.44 27.20 0.20
CA ASP A 154 -14.61 27.40 1.65
C ASP A 154 -15.76 26.53 2.20
N GLU A 155 -16.79 26.27 1.43
CA GLU A 155 -17.89 25.36 1.78
C GLU A 155 -17.42 23.91 1.72
N ARG A 156 -16.75 23.51 0.65
CA ARG A 156 -16.19 22.16 0.51
C ARG A 156 -15.19 21.82 1.62
N VAL A 157 -14.37 22.77 2.04
CA VAL A 157 -13.44 22.57 3.18
C VAL A 157 -14.22 22.31 4.47
N ARG A 158 -15.35 23.00 4.70
CA ARG A 158 -16.19 22.76 5.89
C ARG A 158 -16.81 21.36 5.87
N GLU A 159 -17.36 20.95 4.74
CA GLU A 159 -17.89 19.60 4.54
C GLU A 159 -16.83 18.54 4.81
N LEU A 160 -15.60 18.71 4.24
CA LEU A 160 -14.51 17.77 4.44
C LEU A 160 -14.02 17.67 5.88
N LEU A 161 -13.99 18.79 6.61
CA LEU A 161 -13.66 18.77 8.03
C LEU A 161 -14.76 18.05 8.85
N ASP A 162 -16.01 18.31 8.55
CA ASP A 162 -17.13 17.63 9.20
C ASP A 162 -17.12 16.12 8.92
N LEU A 163 -16.87 15.73 7.68
CA LEU A 163 -16.75 14.35 7.22
C LEU A 163 -15.68 13.55 8.00
N VAL A 164 -14.59 14.20 8.41
CA VAL A 164 -13.54 13.56 9.23
C VAL A 164 -13.72 13.81 10.73
N GLY A 165 -14.88 14.31 11.17
CA GLY A 165 -15.23 14.55 12.57
C GLY A 165 -14.47 15.73 13.21
N LEU A 166 -14.18 16.77 12.43
CA LEU A 166 -13.56 18.02 12.89
C LEU A 166 -14.54 19.19 12.75
N GLU A 167 -14.47 20.13 13.68
CA GLU A 167 -15.32 21.32 13.65
C GLU A 167 -14.94 22.27 12.50
N ALA A 168 -15.90 22.93 11.86
CA ALA A 168 -15.69 23.90 10.80
C ALA A 168 -14.74 25.06 11.21
N GLY A 169 -14.78 25.45 12.49
CA GLY A 169 -13.88 26.45 13.08
C GLY A 169 -12.37 26.09 13.02
N HIS A 170 -12.08 24.80 12.92
CA HIS A 170 -10.72 24.28 12.79
C HIS A 170 -10.01 24.72 11.50
N ALA A 171 -10.75 25.09 10.46
CA ALA A 171 -10.18 25.59 9.20
C ALA A 171 -9.23 26.80 9.37
N ARG A 172 -9.42 27.61 10.43
CA ARG A 172 -8.61 28.81 10.69
C ARG A 172 -7.36 28.55 11.53
N ARG A 173 -7.22 27.35 12.10
CA ARG A 173 -6.08 26.96 12.94
C ARG A 173 -4.92 26.46 12.10
N TYR A 174 -3.74 26.41 12.70
CA TYR A 174 -2.53 25.88 12.09
C TYR A 174 -2.32 24.41 12.46
N PRO A 175 -1.63 23.62 11.63
CA PRO A 175 -1.43 22.18 11.89
C PRO A 175 -0.79 21.87 13.26
N HIS A 176 0.08 22.74 13.77
CA HIS A 176 0.76 22.55 15.07
C HIS A 176 -0.18 22.66 16.28
N GLU A 177 -1.38 23.22 16.11
CA GLU A 177 -2.40 23.34 17.18
C GLU A 177 -3.25 22.06 17.36
N PHE A 178 -2.97 21.00 16.58
CA PHE A 178 -3.75 19.77 16.57
C PHE A 178 -2.97 18.59 17.12
N SER A 179 -3.67 17.60 17.69
CA SER A 179 -3.11 16.31 18.06
C SER A 179 -2.67 15.52 16.82
N GLY A 180 -1.85 14.47 17.02
CA GLY A 180 -1.43 13.58 15.93
C GLY A 180 -2.61 12.99 15.14
N GLY A 181 -3.61 12.47 15.85
CA GLY A 181 -4.81 11.90 15.23
C GLY A 181 -5.67 12.94 14.49
N GLN A 182 -5.79 14.16 15.02
CA GLN A 182 -6.49 15.24 14.33
C GLN A 182 -5.72 15.65 13.06
N ARG A 183 -4.40 15.72 13.09
CA ARG A 183 -3.59 16.00 11.88
C ARG A 183 -3.76 14.90 10.84
N GLN A 184 -3.86 13.63 11.27
CA GLN A 184 -4.12 12.52 10.35
C GLN A 184 -5.49 12.66 9.69
N ARG A 185 -6.54 12.99 10.45
CA ARG A 185 -7.89 13.26 9.92
C ARG A 185 -7.88 14.43 8.91
N ILE A 186 -7.09 15.48 9.16
CA ILE A 186 -6.90 16.60 8.20
C ILE A 186 -6.20 16.08 6.92
N GLY A 187 -5.22 15.17 7.05
CA GLY A 187 -4.56 14.51 5.91
C GLY A 187 -5.54 13.70 5.07
N VAL A 188 -6.47 12.99 5.72
CA VAL A 188 -7.56 12.28 5.05
C VAL A 188 -8.50 13.25 4.34
N ALA A 189 -8.95 14.33 5.02
CA ALA A 189 -9.80 15.38 4.42
C ALA A 189 -9.16 15.98 3.17
N ARG A 190 -7.83 16.26 3.20
CA ARG A 190 -7.08 16.75 2.05
C ARG A 190 -7.08 15.76 0.88
N ALA A 191 -6.88 14.47 1.16
CA ALA A 191 -6.89 13.44 0.12
C ALA A 191 -8.29 13.29 -0.52
N LEU A 192 -9.36 13.52 0.23
CA LEU A 192 -10.74 13.43 -0.25
C LEU A 192 -11.28 14.70 -0.93
N ALA A 193 -10.47 15.77 -1.01
CA ALA A 193 -10.92 17.07 -1.50
C ALA A 193 -11.53 17.01 -2.92
N LEU A 194 -10.95 16.21 -3.82
CA LEU A 194 -11.31 16.09 -5.23
C LEU A 194 -12.23 14.90 -5.56
N HIS A 195 -12.84 14.24 -4.56
CA HIS A 195 -13.66 13.04 -4.74
C HIS A 195 -12.93 11.90 -5.46
N PRO A 196 -11.79 11.44 -4.93
CA PRO A 196 -11.02 10.38 -5.57
C PRO A 196 -11.80 9.06 -5.59
N SER A 197 -11.50 8.20 -6.56
CA SER A 197 -11.99 6.82 -6.60
C SER A 197 -10.97 5.80 -6.07
N PHE A 198 -9.69 6.20 -6.00
CA PHE A 198 -8.60 5.37 -5.50
C PHE A 198 -7.69 6.17 -4.58
N VAL A 199 -7.43 5.63 -3.38
CA VAL A 199 -6.57 6.27 -2.37
C VAL A 199 -5.53 5.28 -1.87
N ILE A 200 -4.28 5.69 -1.88
CA ILE A 200 -3.20 4.96 -1.22
C ILE A 200 -3.06 5.47 0.22
N CYS A 201 -3.12 4.59 1.19
CA CYS A 201 -2.84 4.89 2.59
C CYS A 201 -1.44 4.35 2.94
N ASP A 202 -0.41 5.21 2.90
CA ASP A 202 0.98 4.81 3.19
C ASP A 202 1.25 4.96 4.69
N GLU A 203 1.13 3.85 5.45
CA GLU A 203 1.29 3.76 6.91
C GLU A 203 0.50 4.83 7.70
N PRO A 204 -0.80 5.03 7.44
CA PRO A 204 -1.55 6.19 7.89
C PRO A 204 -1.72 6.30 9.41
N VAL A 205 -1.39 5.27 10.17
CA VAL A 205 -1.59 5.22 11.62
C VAL A 205 -0.33 4.83 12.41
N SER A 206 0.81 4.65 11.75
CA SER A 206 2.05 4.13 12.36
C SER A 206 2.64 5.00 13.47
N ALA A 207 2.37 6.31 13.44
CA ALA A 207 2.87 7.29 14.42
C ALA A 207 1.84 7.66 15.51
N LEU A 208 0.72 6.92 15.60
CA LEU A 208 -0.38 7.22 16.51
C LEU A 208 -0.46 6.20 17.67
N ASP A 209 -0.97 6.67 18.81
CA ASP A 209 -1.31 5.80 19.93
C ASP A 209 -2.45 4.84 19.54
N VAL A 210 -2.46 3.62 20.12
CA VAL A 210 -3.40 2.54 19.76
C VAL A 210 -4.87 2.97 19.77
N SER A 211 -5.29 3.78 20.75
CA SER A 211 -6.67 4.26 20.85
C SER A 211 -7.04 5.23 19.72
N ILE A 212 -6.12 6.11 19.35
CA ILE A 212 -6.30 7.08 18.28
C ILE A 212 -6.21 6.36 16.92
N GLN A 213 -5.32 5.39 16.80
CA GLN A 213 -5.20 4.51 15.64
C GLN A 213 -6.54 3.86 15.29
N ALA A 214 -7.21 3.22 16.27
CA ALA A 214 -8.51 2.60 16.07
C ALA A 214 -9.58 3.59 15.56
N GLN A 215 -9.57 4.83 16.06
CA GLN A 215 -10.50 5.87 15.61
C GLN A 215 -10.27 6.30 14.15
N VAL A 216 -9.00 6.39 13.73
CA VAL A 216 -8.67 6.75 12.34
C VAL A 216 -8.98 5.59 11.39
N LEU A 217 -8.75 4.34 11.82
CA LEU A 217 -9.08 3.16 11.01
C LEU A 217 -10.59 3.03 10.80
N ASN A 218 -11.39 3.19 11.86
CA ASN A 218 -12.85 3.17 11.75
C ASN A 218 -13.35 4.27 10.80
N LEU A 219 -12.81 5.48 10.93
CA LEU A 219 -13.12 6.58 10.00
C LEU A 219 -12.81 6.20 8.54
N LEU A 220 -11.67 5.56 8.25
CA LEU A 220 -11.33 5.16 6.89
C LEU A 220 -12.28 4.09 6.34
N VAL A 221 -12.72 3.13 7.17
CA VAL A 221 -13.72 2.12 6.79
C VAL A 221 -15.07 2.77 6.51
N GLU A 222 -15.55 3.67 7.39
CA GLU A 222 -16.80 4.41 7.21
C GLU A 222 -16.77 5.22 5.90
N LEU A 223 -15.67 5.93 5.64
CA LEU A 223 -15.48 6.70 4.41
C LEU A 223 -15.40 5.82 3.15
N GLN A 224 -14.83 4.63 3.25
CA GLN A 224 -14.81 3.66 2.16
C GLN A 224 -16.22 3.27 1.74
N ASP A 225 -17.05 2.91 2.72
CA ASP A 225 -18.42 2.47 2.46
C ASP A 225 -19.29 3.64 1.95
N GLU A 226 -19.20 4.82 2.57
CA GLU A 226 -19.99 5.99 2.20
C GLU A 226 -19.66 6.53 0.81
N LEU A 227 -18.37 6.59 0.47
CA LEU A 227 -17.86 7.18 -0.77
C LEU A 227 -17.48 6.14 -1.84
N ASN A 228 -17.69 4.83 -1.57
CA ASN A 228 -17.30 3.72 -2.43
C ASN A 228 -15.83 3.80 -2.87
N LEU A 229 -14.92 4.09 -1.94
CA LEU A 229 -13.51 4.25 -2.20
C LEU A 229 -12.80 2.90 -2.41
N THR A 230 -11.79 2.88 -3.24
CA THR A 230 -10.85 1.76 -3.35
C THR A 230 -9.55 2.13 -2.65
N PHE A 231 -9.06 1.27 -1.76
CA PHE A 231 -7.82 1.51 -1.02
C PHE A 231 -6.68 0.56 -1.39
N LEU A 232 -5.48 1.09 -1.51
CA LEU A 232 -4.24 0.35 -1.30
C LEU A 232 -3.68 0.75 0.07
N PHE A 233 -3.75 -0.15 1.04
CA PHE A 233 -3.38 0.12 2.43
C PHE A 233 -2.01 -0.48 2.74
N ILE A 234 -1.03 0.36 3.00
CA ILE A 234 0.33 -0.05 3.34
C ILE A 234 0.49 -0.02 4.86
N SER A 235 0.94 -1.13 5.44
CA SER A 235 1.27 -1.21 6.86
C SER A 235 2.37 -2.25 7.11
N HIS A 236 3.06 -2.11 8.21
CA HIS A 236 3.90 -3.16 8.78
C HIS A 236 3.20 -3.88 9.95
N ASP A 237 2.04 -3.38 10.39
CA ASP A 237 1.23 -3.98 11.46
C ASP A 237 0.09 -4.84 10.87
N LEU A 238 0.22 -6.15 11.09
CA LEU A 238 -0.76 -7.14 10.63
C LEU A 238 -2.10 -7.03 11.36
N ALA A 239 -2.14 -6.51 12.60
CA ALA A 239 -3.40 -6.31 13.31
C ALA A 239 -4.25 -5.24 12.63
N VAL A 240 -3.61 -4.17 12.13
CA VAL A 240 -4.27 -3.11 11.34
C VAL A 240 -4.83 -3.69 10.04
N ILE A 241 -4.02 -4.48 9.33
CA ILE A 241 -4.43 -5.12 8.07
C ILE A 241 -5.65 -6.01 8.27
N ARG A 242 -5.67 -6.81 9.33
CA ARG A 242 -6.81 -7.69 9.64
C ARG A 242 -8.11 -6.92 9.86
N GLN A 243 -8.03 -5.68 10.32
CA GLN A 243 -9.21 -4.87 10.63
C GLN A 243 -9.80 -4.17 9.39
N VAL A 244 -8.94 -3.77 8.42
CA VAL A 244 -9.37 -2.83 7.35
C VAL A 244 -9.24 -3.39 5.94
N CYS A 245 -8.59 -4.55 5.73
CA CYS A 245 -8.35 -5.06 4.39
C CYS A 245 -9.21 -6.27 4.07
N ASP A 246 -9.57 -6.41 2.79
CA ASP A 246 -10.26 -7.58 2.24
C ASP A 246 -9.23 -8.62 1.77
N GLU A 247 -8.17 -8.15 1.11
CA GLU A 247 -7.06 -8.94 0.59
C GLU A 247 -5.71 -8.42 1.09
N VAL A 248 -4.71 -9.29 1.09
CA VAL A 248 -3.34 -8.95 1.51
C VAL A 248 -2.33 -9.48 0.53
N ALA A 249 -1.39 -8.62 0.13
CA ALA A 249 -0.16 -8.98 -0.56
C ALA A 249 1.03 -8.80 0.40
N VAL A 250 1.77 -9.87 0.66
CA VAL A 250 2.95 -9.86 1.53
C VAL A 250 4.19 -9.61 0.68
N MET A 251 4.94 -8.57 1.02
CA MET A 251 6.13 -8.15 0.26
C MET A 251 7.42 -8.41 1.04
N TYR A 252 8.41 -9.01 0.38
CA TYR A 252 9.74 -9.24 0.91
C TYR A 252 10.81 -8.89 -0.13
N LEU A 253 11.76 -8.02 0.23
CA LEU A 253 12.85 -7.56 -0.66
C LEU A 253 12.40 -7.26 -2.10
N GLY A 254 11.36 -6.45 -2.25
CA GLY A 254 10.89 -6.01 -3.56
C GLY A 254 9.97 -6.99 -4.29
N LYS A 255 9.66 -8.15 -3.73
CA LYS A 255 8.81 -9.19 -4.35
C LYS A 255 7.55 -9.45 -3.53
N ILE A 256 6.42 -9.74 -4.20
CA ILE A 256 5.27 -10.33 -3.53
C ILE A 256 5.53 -11.82 -3.33
N VAL A 257 5.50 -12.26 -2.08
CA VAL A 257 5.79 -13.65 -1.72
C VAL A 257 4.54 -14.46 -1.41
N GLU A 258 3.45 -13.80 -1.01
CA GLU A 258 2.15 -14.43 -0.75
C GLU A 258 1.03 -13.41 -0.96
N GLN A 259 -0.10 -13.82 -1.53
CA GLN A 259 -1.31 -13.01 -1.69
C GLN A 259 -2.55 -13.87 -1.50
N SER A 260 -3.49 -13.39 -0.70
CA SER A 260 -4.79 -14.04 -0.49
C SER A 260 -5.78 -13.08 0.17
N SER A 261 -7.03 -13.55 0.40
CA SER A 261 -7.93 -12.87 1.34
C SER A 261 -7.30 -12.81 2.74
N VAL A 262 -7.68 -11.80 3.52
CA VAL A 262 -7.21 -11.62 4.90
C VAL A 262 -7.42 -12.87 5.73
N ASP A 263 -8.63 -13.44 5.71
CA ASP A 263 -8.96 -14.63 6.50
C ASP A 263 -8.03 -15.81 6.16
N LEU A 264 -7.85 -16.10 4.87
CA LEU A 264 -6.96 -17.18 4.44
C LEU A 264 -5.51 -16.95 4.85
N LEU A 265 -5.02 -15.71 4.76
CA LEU A 265 -3.64 -15.39 5.15
C LEU A 265 -3.42 -15.62 6.63
N PHE A 266 -4.38 -15.23 7.47
CA PHE A 266 -4.28 -15.33 8.92
C PHE A 266 -4.49 -16.75 9.43
N ASP A 267 -5.42 -17.51 8.83
CA ASP A 267 -5.76 -18.85 9.29
C ASP A 267 -4.80 -19.91 8.72
N GLU A 268 -4.38 -19.77 7.47
CA GLU A 268 -3.63 -20.79 6.74
C GLU A 268 -2.49 -20.21 5.88
N PRO A 269 -1.53 -19.45 6.47
CA PRO A 269 -0.40 -18.91 5.73
C PRO A 269 0.46 -20.05 5.17
N VAL A 270 0.93 -19.93 3.92
CA VAL A 270 1.68 -20.97 3.23
C VAL A 270 3.15 -20.63 3.00
N HIS A 271 3.51 -19.33 2.95
CA HIS A 271 4.90 -18.92 2.79
C HIS A 271 5.60 -18.83 4.17
N PRO A 272 6.80 -19.41 4.35
CA PRO A 272 7.50 -19.39 5.64
C PRO A 272 7.75 -17.99 6.23
N TYR A 273 7.92 -16.97 5.37
CA TYR A 273 8.05 -15.58 5.80
C TYR A 273 6.75 -15.05 6.40
N THR A 274 5.61 -15.29 5.76
CA THR A 274 4.28 -14.89 6.28
C THR A 274 3.99 -15.55 7.62
N GLN A 275 4.32 -16.85 7.74
CA GLN A 275 4.19 -17.58 9.00
C GLN A 275 5.01 -16.93 10.11
N ALA A 276 6.25 -16.55 9.82
CA ALA A 276 7.11 -15.87 10.79
C ALA A 276 6.56 -14.48 11.18
N LEU A 277 6.11 -13.67 10.20
CA LEU A 277 5.48 -12.38 10.46
C LEU A 277 4.24 -12.52 11.35
N LEU A 278 3.32 -13.42 11.01
CA LEU A 278 2.12 -13.69 11.79
C LEU A 278 2.47 -14.20 13.19
N SER A 279 3.48 -15.07 13.33
CA SER A 279 3.91 -15.56 14.64
C SER A 279 4.44 -14.47 15.57
N ALA A 280 4.95 -13.39 15.01
CA ALA A 280 5.48 -12.24 15.75
C ALA A 280 4.39 -11.21 16.13
N ALA A 281 3.25 -11.21 15.43
CA ALA A 281 2.17 -10.27 15.68
C ALA A 281 1.53 -10.50 17.06
N PRO A 282 1.26 -9.44 17.85
CA PRO A 282 0.56 -9.56 19.13
C PRO A 282 -0.87 -10.09 18.94
N VAL A 283 -1.33 -10.96 19.84
CA VAL A 283 -2.72 -11.44 19.86
C VAL A 283 -3.40 -10.90 21.10
N ALA A 284 -4.59 -10.33 20.91
CA ALA A 284 -5.37 -9.74 22.01
C ALA A 284 -5.78 -10.74 23.11
N ASN A 285 -5.75 -12.06 22.83
CA ASN A 285 -6.08 -13.10 23.80
C ASN A 285 -4.81 -13.59 24.54
N PRO A 286 -4.64 -13.29 25.85
CA PRO A 286 -3.45 -13.69 26.61
C PRO A 286 -3.26 -15.21 26.70
N GLY A 287 -4.33 -16.01 26.67
CA GLY A 287 -4.29 -17.48 26.69
C GLY A 287 -3.67 -18.03 25.40
N ARG A 288 -4.15 -17.55 24.26
CA ARG A 288 -3.61 -17.91 22.93
C ARG A 288 -2.17 -17.40 22.76
N GLN A 289 -1.85 -16.21 23.25
CA GLN A 289 -0.49 -15.65 23.21
C GLN A 289 0.54 -16.56 23.89
N ARG A 290 0.19 -17.21 25.01
CA ARG A 290 1.09 -18.09 25.76
C ARG A 290 1.31 -19.46 25.10
N SER A 291 0.34 -19.95 24.33
CA SER A 291 0.43 -21.26 23.65
C SER A 291 1.12 -21.20 22.29
N ARG A 292 1.40 -19.99 21.77
CA ARG A 292 2.01 -19.80 20.44
C ARG A 292 3.52 -20.06 20.48
N THR A 293 3.99 -20.77 19.48
CA THR A 293 5.43 -20.91 19.22
C THR A 293 5.86 -19.82 18.26
N ARG A 294 6.58 -18.81 18.75
CA ARG A 294 7.14 -17.76 17.90
C ARG A 294 8.19 -18.35 16.95
N ILE A 295 8.04 -18.09 15.66
CA ILE A 295 9.04 -18.46 14.65
C ILE A 295 10.09 -17.36 14.61
N LEU A 296 11.28 -17.65 15.13
CA LEU A 296 12.40 -16.72 15.10
C LEU A 296 13.11 -16.85 13.74
N LEU A 297 13.15 -15.74 12.99
CA LEU A 297 13.95 -15.66 11.79
C LEU A 297 15.41 -15.40 12.17
N GLU A 298 16.30 -16.27 11.72
CA GLU A 298 17.74 -16.11 11.93
C GLU A 298 18.37 -15.21 10.87
N GLY A 299 19.31 -14.38 11.28
CA GLY A 299 20.06 -13.47 10.41
C GLY A 299 19.33 -12.17 10.08
N ASP A 300 20.09 -11.22 9.56
CA ASP A 300 19.60 -9.90 9.14
C ASP A 300 18.87 -9.96 7.79
N VAL A 301 18.06 -8.93 7.52
CA VAL A 301 17.45 -8.75 6.19
C VAL A 301 18.58 -8.54 5.17
N PRO A 302 18.65 -9.36 4.12
CA PRO A 302 19.67 -9.17 3.08
C PRO A 302 19.58 -7.81 2.41
N SER A 303 20.73 -7.33 1.91
CA SER A 303 20.77 -6.05 1.22
C SER A 303 19.98 -6.08 -0.10
N PRO A 304 19.16 -5.08 -0.39
CA PRO A 304 18.49 -4.96 -1.69
C PRO A 304 19.47 -4.58 -2.83
N ILE A 305 20.74 -4.25 -2.51
CA ILE A 305 21.79 -3.99 -3.49
C ILE A 305 22.30 -5.30 -4.10
N ASP A 306 22.40 -6.34 -3.27
CA ASP A 306 22.87 -7.68 -3.69
C ASP A 306 21.92 -8.73 -3.08
N PRO A 307 20.71 -8.85 -3.63
CA PRO A 307 19.73 -9.80 -3.14
C PRO A 307 20.22 -11.25 -3.39
N PRO A 308 19.87 -12.18 -2.49
CA PRO A 308 20.21 -13.59 -2.68
C PRO A 308 19.74 -14.11 -4.05
N SER A 309 20.57 -14.91 -4.72
CA SER A 309 20.17 -15.63 -5.94
C SER A 309 19.02 -16.59 -5.65
N GLY A 310 18.19 -16.89 -6.64
CA GLY A 310 17.01 -17.72 -6.46
C GLY A 310 16.00 -17.10 -5.50
N CYS A 311 15.52 -17.84 -4.52
CA CYS A 311 14.57 -17.32 -3.53
C CYS A 311 15.20 -16.26 -2.63
N ARG A 312 14.70 -15.02 -2.67
CA ARG A 312 15.22 -13.88 -1.87
C ARG A 312 15.12 -14.12 -0.36
N PHE A 313 14.17 -14.95 0.09
CA PHE A 313 13.99 -15.29 1.50
C PHE A 313 14.88 -16.45 1.97
N ARG A 314 15.58 -17.17 1.07
CA ARG A 314 16.30 -18.43 1.40
C ARG A 314 17.24 -18.33 2.60
N SER A 315 17.98 -17.22 2.74
CA SER A 315 18.97 -17.05 3.83
C SER A 315 18.35 -17.05 5.23
N ARG A 316 17.06 -16.68 5.33
CA ARG A 316 16.29 -16.62 6.58
C ARG A 316 15.22 -17.72 6.66
N CYS A 317 15.09 -18.54 5.61
CA CYS A 317 14.05 -19.57 5.52
C CYS A 317 14.38 -20.78 6.40
N THR A 318 13.44 -21.21 7.21
CA THR A 318 13.58 -22.41 8.06
C THR A 318 13.31 -23.72 7.30
N VAL A 319 12.73 -23.62 6.09
CA VAL A 319 12.31 -24.79 5.27
C VAL A 319 13.28 -25.03 4.12
N GLY A 320 13.59 -24.00 3.33
CA GLY A 320 14.33 -24.13 2.08
C GLY A 320 15.75 -23.58 2.08
N ARG A 321 16.34 -23.27 3.25
CA ARG A 321 17.69 -22.66 3.35
C ARG A 321 18.76 -23.47 2.61
N ASP A 322 18.75 -24.78 2.77
CA ASP A 322 19.75 -25.68 2.23
C ASP A 322 19.38 -26.35 0.91
N GLU A 323 18.17 -26.10 0.42
CA GLU A 323 17.64 -26.66 -0.81
C GLU A 323 18.27 -26.02 -2.05
N ALA A 324 18.78 -26.85 -2.98
CA ALA A 324 19.44 -26.37 -4.20
C ALA A 324 18.48 -25.51 -5.05
N ILE A 325 17.24 -25.93 -5.21
CA ILE A 325 16.24 -25.20 -5.99
C ILE A 325 16.01 -23.78 -5.45
N CYS A 326 16.05 -23.58 -4.12
CA CYS A 326 15.91 -22.25 -3.52
C CYS A 326 17.13 -21.35 -3.76
N ARG A 327 18.31 -21.92 -4.08
CA ARG A 327 19.52 -21.16 -4.43
C ARG A 327 19.57 -20.80 -5.90
N GLU A 328 19.07 -21.67 -6.76
CA GLU A 328 19.27 -21.60 -8.21
C GLU A 328 18.09 -20.98 -8.93
N VAL A 329 16.87 -21.19 -8.43
CA VAL A 329 15.65 -20.80 -9.12
C VAL A 329 14.85 -19.81 -8.27
N GLU A 330 14.48 -18.67 -8.85
CA GLU A 330 13.55 -17.72 -8.23
C GLU A 330 12.14 -18.31 -8.28
N PRO A 331 11.44 -18.43 -7.12
CA PRO A 331 10.06 -18.91 -7.11
C PRO A 331 9.11 -17.88 -7.72
N VAL A 332 8.24 -18.34 -8.61
CA VAL A 332 7.20 -17.51 -9.23
C VAL A 332 5.96 -17.49 -8.35
N LEU A 333 5.28 -16.36 -8.29
CA LEU A 333 3.98 -16.26 -7.64
C LEU A 333 2.97 -17.12 -8.41
N LYS A 334 2.46 -18.17 -7.80
CA LYS A 334 1.53 -19.14 -8.42
C LYS A 334 0.38 -19.48 -7.49
N THR A 335 -0.74 -19.84 -8.07
CA THR A 335 -1.90 -20.32 -7.32
C THR A 335 -1.57 -21.63 -6.61
N ILE A 336 -1.68 -21.62 -5.28
CA ILE A 336 -1.55 -22.81 -4.43
C ILE A 336 -2.92 -23.47 -4.24
N ARG A 337 -3.95 -22.65 -4.11
CA ARG A 337 -5.38 -23.02 -4.07
C ARG A 337 -6.22 -21.82 -4.50
N ALA A 338 -7.52 -22.03 -4.70
CA ALA A 338 -8.41 -20.95 -5.08
C ALA A 338 -8.25 -19.74 -4.14
N GLY A 339 -7.94 -18.58 -4.71
CA GLY A 339 -7.76 -17.34 -3.98
C GLY A 339 -6.49 -17.23 -3.12
N HIS A 340 -5.51 -18.11 -3.28
CA HIS A 340 -4.29 -18.09 -2.52
C HIS A 340 -3.07 -18.34 -3.41
N LEU A 341 -2.24 -17.32 -3.56
CA LEU A 341 -1.02 -17.36 -4.35
C LEU A 341 0.20 -17.30 -3.43
N ALA A 342 1.25 -18.03 -3.78
CA ALA A 342 2.53 -17.93 -3.09
C ALA A 342 3.72 -18.16 -4.03
N ALA A 343 4.81 -17.43 -3.78
CA ALA A 343 6.10 -17.57 -4.43
C ALA A 343 7.04 -18.41 -3.56
N CYS A 344 6.78 -19.71 -3.49
CA CYS A 344 7.55 -20.65 -2.68
C CYS A 344 7.69 -22.00 -3.41
N HIS A 345 8.89 -22.64 -3.34
CA HIS A 345 9.10 -24.00 -3.84
C HIS A 345 8.49 -25.05 -2.92
N PHE A 346 8.38 -24.75 -1.63
CA PHE A 346 7.89 -25.65 -0.57
C PHE A 346 6.77 -24.98 0.24
N PRO A 347 5.64 -24.59 -0.39
CA PRO A 347 4.52 -24.00 0.34
C PRO A 347 3.93 -25.02 1.31
N GLN A 348 3.81 -24.67 2.58
CA GLN A 348 3.25 -25.53 3.61
C GLN A 348 2.25 -24.74 4.45
N THR A 349 1.02 -25.21 4.52
CA THR A 349 0.03 -24.62 5.43
C THR A 349 0.46 -24.86 6.88
N ARG A 350 0.49 -23.81 7.67
CA ARG A 350 0.77 -23.88 9.10
C ARG A 350 -0.16 -22.97 9.87
N VAL A 351 -0.93 -23.51 10.78
CA VAL A 351 -1.74 -22.70 11.70
C VAL A 351 -0.76 -22.00 12.66
N VAL A 352 -0.75 -20.68 12.65
CA VAL A 352 0.20 -19.85 13.42
C VAL A 352 -0.53 -19.02 14.47
N ILE A 353 -1.83 -18.73 14.30
CA ILE A 353 -2.65 -17.85 15.15
C ILE A 353 -3.75 -18.65 15.83
#